data_fe8327d20bab297548eda02ed3722b6a
#
_entry.id   fe8327d20bab297548eda02ed3722b6a
#
_cell.length_a   1.000
_cell.length_b   1.000
_cell.length_c   1.000
_cell.angle_alpha   90.00
_cell.angle_beta   90.00
_cell.angle_gamma   90.00
#
_symmetry.space_group_name_H-M   'P 1'
#
loop_
_entity.id
_entity.type
_entity.pdbx_description
1 polymer ?
#
loop_
_entity_poly.entity_id
_entity_poly.type
_entity_poly.pdbx_seq_one_letter_code
_entity_poly.pdbx_strand_id
1 'polypeptide(L)'
;MYVYRKIPGVNSGSTGRPSRGPRPTFGSRPPSHGGFSAGSSSRPHFTRPPMRGGNRGGRPNMGQYIDASRFINKAVITEKVEHFVPDHAFTDFHIEEKLKKNIVTKGYVTPTPIQDKSIPHILRGSDLVGIANTGTGKTAAFLIPLINKVLTSREGKAPHPMNTRVLVVVPTRELAQQIESELVGFTTGLDLHAVVCVGGASMGFQIRGLERPHSFIIGTPGRLRDLIDQKKIKLEKYATLVLDEADRMLDMGFIADIKFLVSQMPKPRHTLFFSATMSPEIKALIKDFLNEPVMISVKTSETSSQVDQDVVRVPAGKNKLDVLHDLLVQPEFDKVLIFGRTKHGVEKLAKELCVRGFKAESIHGNKTQGQRQKALALFKASHAQILCATDVAARGLDISGVSHVINFEVPSTYDDYVHRIGRTGRAGKKGKALTFI
;
A
#
# COMPACT_ATOMS: atom_id res chain seq x y z
N MET A 1 17.03 36.66 -5.29
CA MET A 1 16.62 38.04 -5.40
C MET A 1 15.39 38.09 -6.31
N TYR A 2 14.20 37.91 -5.74
CA TYR A 2 12.93 37.95 -6.49
C TYR A 2 12.10 39.09 -5.92
N VAL A 3 11.76 40.02 -6.80
CA VAL A 3 11.08 41.28 -6.52
C VAL A 3 9.56 41.04 -6.45
N TYR A 4 8.94 41.35 -5.33
CA TYR A 4 7.49 41.41 -5.17
C TYR A 4 6.95 42.68 -5.84
N ARG A 5 6.07 42.57 -6.84
CA ARG A 5 5.24 43.68 -7.35
C ARG A 5 3.93 43.74 -6.56
N LYS A 6 3.71 44.86 -5.86
CA LYS A 6 2.43 45.30 -5.28
C LYS A 6 1.49 45.78 -6.40
N ILE A 7 0.24 45.39 -6.32
CA ILE A 7 -0.87 45.99 -7.08
C ILE A 7 -1.71 46.84 -6.10
N PRO A 8 -2.12 48.07 -6.49
CA PRO A 8 -2.77 49.02 -5.57
C PRO A 8 -4.27 48.73 -5.38
N GLY A 9 -4.77 49.19 -4.23
CA GLY A 9 -6.12 48.99 -3.75
C GLY A 9 -7.20 49.81 -4.46
N VAL A 10 -8.44 49.35 -4.33
CA VAL A 10 -9.66 50.09 -4.61
C VAL A 10 -10.54 50.09 -3.33
N ASN A 11 -11.09 51.25 -3.08
CA ASN A 11 -11.76 51.73 -1.88
C ASN A 11 -13.18 51.18 -1.64
N SER A 12 -13.47 51.00 -0.40
CA SER A 12 -14.71 51.18 0.37
C SER A 12 -16.07 51.39 -0.33
N GLY A 13 -17.04 50.58 0.07
CA GLY A 13 -18.48 50.81 -0.07
C GLY A 13 -19.25 50.02 0.97
N SER A 14 -19.67 50.71 2.05
CA SER A 14 -20.57 50.20 3.09
C SER A 14 -21.99 50.10 2.55
N THR A 15 -22.73 49.05 2.89
CA THR A 15 -24.16 49.15 3.32
C THR A 15 -24.76 47.74 3.58
N GLY A 16 -25.51 47.67 4.69
CA GLY A 16 -26.73 46.88 4.77
C GLY A 16 -26.64 45.45 5.32
N ARG A 17 -26.74 45.28 6.64
CA ARG A 17 -27.29 44.07 7.28
C ARG A 17 -28.79 43.97 7.02
N PRO A 18 -29.36 42.85 6.63
CA PRO A 18 -30.74 42.53 6.89
C PRO A 18 -30.90 41.68 8.16
N SER A 19 -31.97 42.03 8.89
CA SER A 19 -32.45 41.53 10.16
C SER A 19 -32.79 40.05 10.20
N ARG A 20 -32.54 39.43 11.36
CA ARG A 20 -33.04 38.12 11.76
C ARG A 20 -34.56 38.10 11.85
N GLY A 21 -35.23 37.23 11.15
CA GLY A 21 -36.61 36.83 11.37
C GLY A 21 -36.72 35.73 12.45
N PRO A 22 -37.91 35.63 13.14
CA PRO A 22 -38.04 34.82 14.35
C PRO A 22 -38.20 33.33 14.10
N ARG A 23 -37.70 32.54 15.04
CA ARG A 23 -37.87 31.07 15.12
C ARG A 23 -39.33 30.73 15.43
N PRO A 24 -39.89 29.64 14.84
CA PRO A 24 -41.16 29.09 15.29
C PRO A 24 -40.97 28.25 16.56
N THR A 25 -41.81 28.50 17.55
CA THR A 25 -41.97 27.75 18.79
C THR A 25 -42.73 26.45 18.55
N PHE A 26 -42.21 25.37 19.14
CA PHE A 26 -42.89 24.06 19.17
C PHE A 26 -44.02 24.10 20.22
N GLY A 27 -45.23 23.76 19.80
CA GLY A 27 -46.41 23.60 20.61
C GLY A 27 -46.43 22.31 21.41
N SER A 28 -46.95 22.43 22.60
CA SER A 28 -47.17 21.45 23.65
C SER A 28 -48.16 20.35 23.24
N ARG A 29 -47.85 19.11 23.68
CA ARG A 29 -48.77 17.95 23.66
C ARG A 29 -49.87 18.11 24.71
N PRO A 30 -51.11 17.70 24.43
CA PRO A 30 -52.11 17.49 25.46
C PRO A 30 -52.08 16.03 26.01
N PRO A 31 -52.55 15.80 27.26
CA PRO A 31 -52.66 14.48 27.85
C PRO A 31 -53.99 13.83 27.52
N SER A 32 -54.01 12.50 27.23
CA SER A 32 -55.20 11.72 27.16
C SER A 32 -55.26 10.69 28.29
N HIS A 33 -56.26 10.89 29.16
CA HIS A 33 -56.80 9.88 30.09
C HIS A 33 -57.72 8.91 29.32
N GLY A 34 -57.77 7.68 29.77
CA GLY A 34 -58.79 6.71 29.38
C GLY A 34 -58.41 5.27 29.74
N GLY A 35 -58.98 4.81 30.83
CA GLY A 35 -58.78 3.51 31.40
C GLY A 35 -59.82 2.47 30.90
N PHE A 36 -59.78 1.31 31.56
CA PHE A 36 -60.66 0.14 31.48
C PHE A 36 -60.36 -0.82 30.28
N SER A 37 -60.36 -2.16 30.40
CA SER A 37 -60.84 -3.09 31.45
C SER A 37 -60.18 -4.47 31.19
N ALA A 38 -60.22 -5.28 32.22
CA ALA A 38 -59.74 -6.68 32.24
C ALA A 38 -60.53 -7.59 31.27
N GLY A 39 -59.81 -8.42 30.56
CA GLY A 39 -60.31 -9.56 29.79
C GLY A 39 -59.36 -10.74 29.94
N SER A 40 -59.73 -11.71 30.78
CA SER A 40 -59.03 -12.98 30.93
C SER A 40 -59.19 -13.85 29.69
N SER A 41 -58.11 -14.28 29.08
CA SER A 41 -58.12 -15.44 28.20
C SER A 41 -56.83 -16.23 28.32
N SER A 42 -57.07 -17.49 28.64
CA SER A 42 -56.15 -18.59 28.84
C SER A 42 -55.06 -18.73 27.78
N ARG A 43 -53.81 -18.80 28.25
CA ARG A 43 -52.64 -19.21 27.44
C ARG A 43 -52.56 -20.74 27.39
N PRO A 44 -52.36 -21.34 26.21
CA PRO A 44 -52.00 -22.76 26.14
C PRO A 44 -50.55 -22.97 26.54
N HIS A 45 -50.33 -23.94 27.42
CA HIS A 45 -49.01 -24.44 27.80
C HIS A 45 -48.35 -25.12 26.59
N PHE A 46 -47.29 -24.54 26.03
CA PHE A 46 -46.36 -25.26 25.19
C PHE A 46 -45.22 -25.82 26.02
N THR A 47 -45.22 -27.14 26.17
CA THR A 47 -44.13 -27.92 26.74
C THR A 47 -42.92 -27.87 25.80
N ARG A 48 -41.80 -27.33 26.29
CA ARG A 48 -40.48 -27.37 25.61
C ARG A 48 -39.95 -28.80 25.66
N PRO A 49 -39.44 -29.36 24.53
CA PRO A 49 -38.67 -30.59 24.56
C PRO A 49 -37.29 -30.35 25.19
N PRO A 50 -36.69 -31.39 25.82
CA PRO A 50 -35.38 -31.23 26.50
C PRO A 50 -34.27 -30.95 25.49
N MET A 51 -33.52 -29.86 25.71
CA MET A 51 -32.29 -29.58 24.97
C MET A 51 -31.24 -30.64 25.27
N ARG A 52 -30.93 -31.45 24.28
CA ARG A 52 -29.71 -32.29 24.24
C ARG A 52 -28.49 -31.39 24.28
N GLY A 53 -27.70 -31.48 25.32
CA GLY A 53 -26.43 -30.80 25.47
C GLY A 53 -25.47 -31.22 24.35
N GLY A 54 -25.28 -30.32 23.38
CA GLY A 54 -24.21 -30.35 22.41
C GLY A 54 -23.09 -29.40 22.84
N ASN A 55 -22.11 -29.96 23.53
CA ASN A 55 -20.86 -29.27 23.85
C ASN A 55 -20.11 -28.98 22.55
N ARG A 56 -20.35 -27.81 21.96
CA ARG A 56 -19.48 -27.22 20.90
C ARG A 56 -18.79 -25.99 21.46
N GLY A 57 -17.81 -26.24 22.32
CA GLY A 57 -16.77 -25.30 22.59
C GLY A 57 -15.99 -25.07 21.29
N GLY A 58 -16.34 -24.02 20.53
CA GLY A 58 -15.49 -23.52 19.49
C GLY A 58 -14.17 -23.09 20.13
N ARG A 59 -13.10 -23.86 19.88
CA ARG A 59 -11.73 -23.44 20.23
C ARG A 59 -11.52 -22.09 19.57
N PRO A 60 -11.10 -21.06 20.30
CA PRO A 60 -10.62 -19.84 19.66
C PRO A 60 -9.50 -20.26 18.72
N ASN A 61 -9.54 -19.72 17.50
CA ASN A 61 -8.50 -19.90 16.49
C ASN A 61 -7.19 -19.40 17.09
N MET A 62 -6.43 -20.31 17.70
CA MET A 62 -5.08 -20.03 18.21
C MET A 62 -4.24 -19.83 16.95
N GLY A 63 -3.92 -18.57 16.64
CA GLY A 63 -2.91 -18.24 15.64
C GLY A 63 -1.71 -19.16 15.83
N GLN A 64 -1.11 -19.62 14.74
CA GLN A 64 0.05 -20.52 14.79
C GLN A 64 1.07 -19.96 15.77
N TYR A 65 1.37 -20.70 16.84
CA TYR A 65 2.40 -20.33 17.79
C TYR A 65 3.75 -20.38 17.04
N ILE A 66 4.34 -19.23 16.83
CA ILE A 66 5.66 -19.14 16.18
C ILE A 66 6.69 -19.29 17.30
N ASP A 67 7.55 -20.29 17.18
CA ASP A 67 8.63 -20.52 18.14
C ASP A 67 9.54 -19.28 18.20
N ALA A 68 9.87 -18.83 19.43
CA ALA A 68 10.70 -17.66 19.67
C ALA A 68 12.12 -17.78 19.07
N SER A 69 12.64 -19.00 18.92
CA SER A 69 13.93 -19.26 18.27
C SER A 69 13.99 -18.78 16.82
N ARG A 70 12.86 -18.76 16.12
CA ARG A 70 12.76 -18.28 14.74
C ARG A 70 12.91 -16.75 14.60
N PHE A 71 12.87 -16.02 15.71
CA PHE A 71 13.07 -14.57 15.75
C PHE A 71 14.50 -14.18 16.12
N ILE A 72 15.39 -15.16 16.29
CA ILE A 72 16.79 -14.96 16.63
C ILE A 72 17.64 -15.40 15.45
N ASN A 73 18.27 -14.44 14.79
CA ASN A 73 19.22 -14.71 13.72
C ASN A 73 20.29 -13.61 13.69
N LYS A 74 21.55 -13.98 13.73
CA LYS A 74 22.64 -13.03 13.54
C LYS A 74 22.85 -12.80 12.06
N ALA A 75 22.88 -11.55 11.64
CA ALA A 75 23.15 -11.20 10.26
C ALA A 75 24.51 -11.77 9.83
N VAL A 76 24.48 -12.78 8.98
CA VAL A 76 25.69 -13.31 8.36
C VAL A 76 25.95 -12.47 7.10
N ILE A 77 26.86 -11.51 7.21
CA ILE A 77 27.37 -10.85 6.03
C ILE A 77 28.35 -11.84 5.40
N THR A 78 27.88 -12.63 4.48
CA THR A 78 28.76 -13.32 3.54
C THR A 78 29.42 -12.22 2.70
N GLU A 79 30.72 -12.03 2.84
CA GLU A 79 31.52 -11.07 2.05
C GLU A 79 31.51 -11.35 0.54
N LYS A 80 30.94 -12.45 0.12
CA LYS A 80 30.62 -12.72 -1.30
C LYS A 80 29.22 -12.24 -1.63
N VAL A 81 29.04 -10.93 -1.68
CA VAL A 81 28.01 -10.36 -2.56
C VAL A 81 28.50 -10.67 -3.97
N GLU A 82 27.92 -11.66 -4.63
CA GLU A 82 28.08 -11.80 -6.08
C GLU A 82 27.67 -10.44 -6.67
N HIS A 83 28.66 -9.66 -7.11
CA HIS A 83 28.41 -8.40 -7.78
C HIS A 83 27.65 -8.74 -9.05
N PHE A 84 26.34 -8.49 -9.05
CA PHE A 84 25.54 -8.57 -10.25
C PHE A 84 26.11 -7.58 -11.27
N VAL A 85 26.59 -8.12 -12.38
CA VAL A 85 26.98 -7.33 -13.56
C VAL A 85 25.80 -7.40 -14.51
N PRO A 86 25.13 -6.29 -14.82
CA PRO A 86 24.01 -6.30 -15.75
C PRO A 86 24.52 -6.56 -17.17
N ASP A 87 23.70 -7.27 -17.95
CA ASP A 87 23.97 -7.52 -19.38
C ASP A 87 23.72 -6.26 -20.23
N HIS A 88 22.94 -5.30 -19.73
CA HIS A 88 22.55 -4.06 -20.41
C HIS A 88 22.77 -2.84 -19.52
N ALA A 89 23.12 -1.72 -20.14
CA ALA A 89 22.95 -0.37 -19.57
C ALA A 89 21.56 0.17 -19.94
N PHE A 90 21.06 1.20 -19.23
CA PHE A 90 19.79 1.84 -19.60
C PHE A 90 19.81 2.48 -21.00
N THR A 91 21.01 2.82 -21.51
CA THR A 91 21.23 3.33 -22.86
C THR A 91 21.01 2.29 -23.96
N ASP A 92 21.19 1.01 -23.63
CA ASP A 92 21.11 -0.09 -24.58
C ASP A 92 19.65 -0.48 -24.90
N PHE A 93 18.73 -0.11 -24.01
CA PHE A 93 17.33 -0.34 -24.27
C PHE A 93 16.81 0.57 -25.40
N HIS A 94 16.08 -0.04 -26.34
CA HIS A 94 15.42 0.68 -27.43
C HIS A 94 14.18 1.44 -26.90
N ILE A 95 14.42 2.59 -26.29
CA ILE A 95 13.39 3.47 -25.72
C ILE A 95 13.66 4.91 -26.15
N GLU A 96 12.59 5.73 -26.09
CA GLU A 96 12.59 7.16 -26.43
C GLU A 96 13.70 7.94 -25.73
N GLU A 97 14.41 8.80 -26.47
CA GLU A 97 15.55 9.58 -25.97
C GLU A 97 15.17 10.52 -24.82
N LYS A 98 13.97 11.11 -24.84
CA LYS A 98 13.47 11.91 -23.73
C LYS A 98 13.30 11.06 -22.46
N LEU A 99 12.83 9.84 -22.60
CA LEU A 99 12.67 8.90 -21.48
C LEU A 99 14.05 8.49 -20.93
N LYS A 100 15.04 8.21 -21.78
CA LYS A 100 16.44 7.95 -21.36
C LYS A 100 16.98 9.09 -20.52
N LYS A 101 16.80 10.35 -20.97
CA LYS A 101 17.23 11.53 -20.21
C LYS A 101 16.57 11.60 -18.84
N ASN A 102 15.28 11.33 -18.75
CA ASN A 102 14.56 11.34 -17.48
C ASN A 102 15.04 10.22 -16.52
N ILE A 103 15.35 9.03 -17.04
CA ILE A 103 15.94 7.91 -16.28
C ILE A 103 17.26 8.34 -15.63
N VAL A 104 18.16 8.93 -16.40
CA VAL A 104 19.46 9.45 -15.91
C VAL A 104 19.25 10.57 -14.88
N THR A 105 18.35 11.53 -15.17
CA THR A 105 18.04 12.65 -14.26
C THR A 105 17.50 12.17 -12.91
N LYS A 106 16.77 11.03 -12.88
CA LYS A 106 16.31 10.38 -11.66
C LYS A 106 17.41 9.61 -10.91
N GLY A 107 18.64 9.58 -11.44
CA GLY A 107 19.78 8.89 -10.81
C GLY A 107 19.84 7.39 -11.07
N TYR A 108 19.12 6.88 -12.06
CA TYR A 108 19.23 5.49 -12.50
C TYR A 108 20.47 5.35 -13.37
N VAL A 109 21.53 4.73 -12.83
CA VAL A 109 22.81 4.54 -13.52
C VAL A 109 22.90 3.15 -14.12
N THR A 110 22.68 2.14 -13.28
CA THR A 110 22.83 0.73 -13.64
C THR A 110 21.52 -0.03 -13.38
N PRO A 111 21.03 -0.84 -14.31
CA PRO A 111 19.83 -1.65 -14.08
C PRO A 111 20.04 -2.64 -12.95
N THR A 112 19.04 -2.80 -12.12
CA THR A 112 18.99 -3.89 -11.14
C THR A 112 18.72 -5.22 -11.83
N PRO A 113 18.97 -6.39 -11.16
CA PRO A 113 18.74 -7.69 -11.79
C PRO A 113 17.33 -7.91 -12.34
N ILE A 114 16.29 -7.38 -11.66
CA ILE A 114 14.93 -7.48 -12.17
C ILE A 114 14.69 -6.57 -13.36
N GLN A 115 15.29 -5.38 -13.38
CA GLN A 115 15.17 -4.43 -14.49
C GLN A 115 15.87 -4.96 -15.73
N ASP A 116 17.12 -5.38 -15.60
CA ASP A 116 17.93 -5.90 -16.68
C ASP A 116 17.24 -7.07 -17.41
N LYS A 117 16.75 -8.03 -16.62
CA LYS A 117 16.08 -9.22 -17.16
C LYS A 117 14.65 -8.95 -17.68
N SER A 118 13.90 -8.01 -17.08
CA SER A 118 12.48 -7.82 -17.44
C SER A 118 12.27 -6.85 -18.59
N ILE A 119 13.00 -5.73 -18.63
CA ILE A 119 12.77 -4.65 -19.60
C ILE A 119 12.78 -5.16 -21.04
N PRO A 120 13.76 -5.99 -21.50
CA PRO A 120 13.77 -6.46 -22.88
C PRO A 120 12.53 -7.29 -23.27
N HIS A 121 12.01 -8.12 -22.35
CA HIS A 121 10.83 -8.94 -22.60
C HIS A 121 9.56 -8.10 -22.65
N ILE A 122 9.42 -7.13 -21.77
CA ILE A 122 8.26 -6.23 -21.72
C ILE A 122 8.23 -5.34 -22.98
N LEU A 123 9.38 -4.85 -23.46
CA LEU A 123 9.49 -4.09 -24.71
C LEU A 123 9.03 -4.92 -25.93
N ARG A 124 9.28 -6.23 -25.93
CA ARG A 124 8.78 -7.14 -26.98
C ARG A 124 7.28 -7.47 -26.84
N GLY A 125 6.63 -7.06 -25.75
CA GLY A 125 5.20 -7.30 -25.51
C GLY A 125 4.89 -8.68 -24.94
N SER A 126 5.89 -9.41 -24.41
CA SER A 126 5.69 -10.72 -23.78
C SER A 126 5.01 -10.59 -22.43
N ASP A 127 4.07 -11.46 -22.11
CA ASP A 127 3.57 -11.61 -20.74
C ASP A 127 4.74 -12.02 -19.83
N LEU A 128 4.74 -11.50 -18.60
CA LEU A 128 5.88 -11.68 -17.70
C LEU A 128 5.45 -11.93 -16.27
N VAL A 129 6.11 -12.87 -15.61
CA VAL A 129 6.05 -13.07 -14.16
C VAL A 129 7.39 -12.71 -13.55
N GLY A 130 7.42 -11.68 -12.71
CA GLY A 130 8.60 -11.24 -11.98
C GLY A 130 8.51 -11.63 -10.50
N ILE A 131 9.36 -12.54 -10.04
CA ILE A 131 9.46 -12.90 -8.62
C ILE A 131 10.66 -12.18 -8.02
N ALA A 132 10.36 -11.17 -7.21
CA ALA A 132 11.38 -10.33 -6.59
C ALA A 132 10.84 -9.63 -5.33
N ASN A 133 11.71 -9.43 -4.34
CA ASN A 133 11.38 -8.76 -3.09
C ASN A 133 11.03 -7.27 -3.30
N THR A 134 10.40 -6.63 -2.30
CA THR A 134 10.17 -5.18 -2.31
C THR A 134 11.51 -4.43 -2.27
N GLY A 135 11.63 -3.35 -3.05
CA GLY A 135 12.86 -2.54 -3.09
C GLY A 135 13.91 -3.01 -4.11
N THR A 136 13.63 -4.04 -4.91
CA THR A 136 14.52 -4.52 -5.98
C THR A 136 14.45 -3.72 -7.28
N GLY A 137 13.54 -2.72 -7.37
CA GLY A 137 13.38 -1.90 -8.57
C GLY A 137 12.27 -2.36 -9.53
N LYS A 138 11.33 -3.23 -9.10
CA LYS A 138 10.20 -3.71 -9.91
C LYS A 138 9.40 -2.59 -10.60
N THR A 139 9.15 -1.50 -9.87
CA THR A 139 8.36 -0.37 -10.39
C THR A 139 8.97 0.21 -11.66
N ALA A 140 10.26 0.48 -11.68
CA ALA A 140 10.96 0.95 -12.88
C ALA A 140 11.03 -0.14 -13.97
N ALA A 141 11.15 -1.42 -13.59
CA ALA A 141 11.20 -2.54 -14.52
C ALA A 141 9.96 -2.61 -15.41
N PHE A 142 8.76 -2.27 -14.90
CA PHE A 142 7.56 -2.22 -15.73
C PHE A 142 7.22 -0.82 -16.24
N LEU A 143 7.47 0.26 -15.47
CA LEU A 143 7.10 1.60 -15.92
C LEU A 143 7.90 2.04 -17.15
N ILE A 144 9.21 1.84 -17.16
CA ILE A 144 10.08 2.28 -18.26
C ILE A 144 9.59 1.72 -19.61
N PRO A 145 9.47 0.40 -19.80
CA PRO A 145 9.01 -0.16 -21.08
C PRO A 145 7.55 0.18 -21.41
N LEU A 146 6.67 0.30 -20.42
CA LEU A 146 5.28 0.65 -20.65
C LEU A 146 5.10 2.14 -21.02
N ILE A 147 5.88 3.05 -20.43
CA ILE A 147 5.93 4.46 -20.85
C ILE A 147 6.39 4.51 -22.32
N ASN A 148 7.46 3.81 -22.67
CA ASN A 148 7.94 3.74 -24.05
C ASN A 148 6.86 3.22 -25.00
N LYS A 149 6.19 2.12 -24.66
CA LYS A 149 5.08 1.55 -25.44
C LYS A 149 3.98 2.57 -25.69
N VAL A 150 3.63 3.38 -24.69
CA VAL A 150 2.59 4.44 -24.85
C VAL A 150 3.10 5.57 -25.74
N LEU A 151 4.36 5.98 -25.64
CA LEU A 151 4.95 7.05 -26.46
C LEU A 151 5.02 6.64 -27.93
N THR A 152 5.62 5.48 -28.24
CA THR A 152 5.81 5.01 -29.61
C THR A 152 4.48 4.70 -30.31
N SER A 153 3.44 4.31 -29.60
CA SER A 153 2.12 4.09 -30.19
C SER A 153 1.37 5.37 -30.56
N ARG A 154 1.84 6.55 -30.11
CA ARG A 154 1.30 7.86 -30.45
C ARG A 154 1.88 8.43 -31.76
N GLU A 155 3.02 7.94 -32.21
CA GLU A 155 3.65 8.43 -33.44
C GLU A 155 2.74 8.19 -34.66
N GLY A 156 2.23 9.27 -35.23
CA GLY A 156 1.38 9.27 -36.42
C GLY A 156 -0.11 8.91 -36.19
N LYS A 157 -0.61 8.81 -34.96
CA LYS A 157 -2.02 8.49 -34.63
C LYS A 157 -2.62 9.49 -33.66
N ALA A 158 -3.99 9.50 -33.62
CA ALA A 158 -4.73 10.33 -32.67
C ALA A 158 -4.21 10.17 -31.22
N PRO A 159 -4.19 11.25 -30.41
CA PRO A 159 -3.72 11.19 -29.04
C PRO A 159 -4.51 10.12 -28.26
N HIS A 160 -3.78 9.23 -27.58
CA HIS A 160 -4.30 8.10 -26.79
C HIS A 160 -5.09 7.02 -27.57
N PRO A 161 -4.45 6.27 -28.48
CA PRO A 161 -5.09 5.09 -29.08
C PRO A 161 -5.56 4.14 -27.95
N MET A 162 -6.81 3.71 -28.05
CA MET A 162 -7.48 2.94 -26.96
C MET A 162 -6.72 1.66 -26.55
N ASN A 163 -5.93 1.08 -27.47
CA ASN A 163 -5.21 -0.18 -27.27
C ASN A 163 -3.85 -0.04 -26.54
N THR A 164 -3.50 1.14 -26.03
CA THR A 164 -2.21 1.36 -25.37
C THR A 164 -2.32 1.75 -23.90
N ARG A 165 -3.54 1.89 -23.40
CA ARG A 165 -3.76 2.26 -21.99
C ARG A 165 -3.36 1.12 -21.05
N VAL A 166 -2.81 1.52 -19.90
CA VAL A 166 -2.25 0.62 -18.89
C VAL A 166 -3.08 0.71 -17.62
N LEU A 167 -3.49 -0.45 -17.11
CA LEU A 167 -4.08 -0.61 -15.78
C LEU A 167 -3.02 -1.20 -14.85
N VAL A 168 -2.69 -0.50 -13.77
CA VAL A 168 -1.82 -0.98 -12.69
C VAL A 168 -2.65 -1.21 -11.44
N VAL A 169 -2.70 -2.44 -10.97
CA VAL A 169 -3.46 -2.85 -9.78
C VAL A 169 -2.49 -3.17 -8.65
N VAL A 170 -2.71 -2.57 -7.50
CA VAL A 170 -1.83 -2.67 -6.31
C VAL A 170 -2.66 -2.85 -5.03
N PRO A 171 -2.11 -3.51 -3.99
CA PRO A 171 -2.85 -3.79 -2.77
C PRO A 171 -3.16 -2.55 -1.92
N THR A 172 -2.31 -1.53 -1.96
CA THR A 172 -2.36 -0.40 -1.02
C THR A 172 -2.38 0.95 -1.72
N ARG A 173 -2.97 1.94 -1.04
CA ARG A 173 -3.05 3.33 -1.52
C ARG A 173 -1.68 3.97 -1.62
N GLU A 174 -0.82 3.65 -0.68
CA GLU A 174 0.54 4.16 -0.58
C GLU A 174 1.39 3.68 -1.74
N LEU A 175 1.28 2.41 -2.10
CA LEU A 175 1.99 1.87 -3.27
C LEU A 175 1.47 2.50 -4.57
N ALA A 176 0.15 2.72 -4.68
CA ALA A 176 -0.42 3.41 -5.85
C ALA A 176 0.17 4.82 -6.03
N GLN A 177 0.28 5.59 -4.95
CA GLN A 177 0.86 6.93 -4.96
C GLN A 177 2.37 6.92 -5.23
N GLN A 178 3.07 5.92 -4.71
CA GLN A 178 4.49 5.74 -4.96
C GLN A 178 4.75 5.46 -6.45
N ILE A 179 3.96 4.58 -7.08
CA ILE A 179 4.06 4.29 -8.50
C ILE A 179 3.72 5.53 -9.34
N GLU A 180 2.71 6.32 -8.94
CA GLU A 180 2.38 7.60 -9.59
C GLU A 180 3.57 8.56 -9.53
N SER A 181 4.18 8.74 -8.35
CA SER A 181 5.35 9.61 -8.16
C SER A 181 6.52 9.17 -9.03
N GLU A 182 6.77 7.86 -9.14
CA GLU A 182 7.80 7.32 -10.02
C GLU A 182 7.47 7.59 -11.49
N LEU A 183 6.21 7.36 -11.90
CA LEU A 183 5.75 7.62 -13.25
C LEU A 183 5.93 9.09 -13.62
N VAL A 184 5.49 10.02 -12.76
CA VAL A 184 5.64 11.47 -12.97
C VAL A 184 7.11 11.84 -13.19
N GLY A 185 8.03 11.28 -12.38
CA GLY A 185 9.46 11.52 -12.55
C GLY A 185 10.02 11.01 -13.88
N PHE A 186 9.58 9.86 -14.37
CA PHE A 186 9.97 9.32 -15.68
C PHE A 186 9.34 10.09 -16.84
N THR A 187 8.16 10.69 -16.64
CA THR A 187 7.41 11.37 -17.70
C THR A 187 7.54 12.88 -17.69
N THR A 188 8.53 13.43 -17.00
CA THR A 188 8.80 14.86 -16.96
C THR A 188 9.01 15.41 -18.37
N GLY A 189 8.20 16.41 -18.76
CA GLY A 189 8.22 17.00 -20.11
C GLY A 189 7.66 16.11 -21.22
N LEU A 190 7.03 14.97 -20.86
CA LEU A 190 6.25 14.10 -21.75
C LEU A 190 4.77 14.33 -21.45
N ASP A 191 3.94 14.44 -22.48
CA ASP A 191 2.49 14.58 -22.33
C ASP A 191 1.85 13.23 -21.99
N LEU A 192 2.11 12.74 -20.76
CA LEU A 192 1.70 11.43 -20.28
C LEU A 192 1.15 11.52 -18.85
N HIS A 193 -0.11 11.14 -18.68
CA HIS A 193 -0.83 11.32 -17.42
C HIS A 193 -1.32 10.00 -16.85
N ALA A 194 -1.34 9.92 -15.53
CA ALA A 194 -1.95 8.85 -14.77
C ALA A 194 -3.11 9.35 -13.91
N VAL A 195 -4.05 8.47 -13.60
CA VAL A 195 -5.11 8.70 -12.61
C VAL A 195 -4.97 7.68 -11.50
N VAL A 196 -4.85 8.17 -10.27
CA VAL A 196 -4.81 7.29 -9.08
C VAL A 196 -6.21 7.06 -8.54
N CYS A 197 -6.62 5.79 -8.52
CA CYS A 197 -7.94 5.34 -8.09
C CYS A 197 -7.83 4.51 -6.80
N VAL A 198 -7.98 5.17 -5.63
CA VAL A 198 -7.79 4.53 -4.31
C VAL A 198 -8.92 4.87 -3.34
N GLY A 199 -9.27 3.93 -2.49
CA GLY A 199 -10.26 4.15 -1.43
C GLY A 199 -9.82 5.23 -0.43
N GLY A 200 -10.79 5.89 0.24
CA GLY A 200 -10.52 6.92 1.25
C GLY A 200 -10.05 8.27 0.71
N ALA A 201 -9.86 8.41 -0.60
CA ALA A 201 -9.70 9.68 -1.29
C ALA A 201 -11.02 10.09 -1.96
N SER A 202 -11.16 11.39 -2.29
CA SER A 202 -12.38 11.95 -2.89
C SER A 202 -12.73 11.26 -4.20
N MET A 203 -13.91 10.64 -4.26
CA MET A 203 -14.44 9.98 -5.46
C MET A 203 -14.61 10.97 -6.62
N GLY A 204 -15.17 12.15 -6.33
CA GLY A 204 -15.40 13.18 -7.36
C GLY A 204 -14.10 13.71 -7.96
N PHE A 205 -13.01 13.79 -7.20
CA PHE A 205 -11.71 14.17 -7.74
C PHE A 205 -11.17 13.10 -8.71
N GLN A 206 -11.32 11.82 -8.36
CA GLN A 206 -10.87 10.71 -9.21
C GLN A 206 -11.71 10.63 -10.49
N ILE A 207 -13.03 10.83 -10.42
CA ILE A 207 -13.90 10.87 -11.58
C ILE A 207 -13.49 12.00 -12.53
N ARG A 208 -13.26 13.22 -12.03
CA ARG A 208 -12.77 14.33 -12.87
C ARG A 208 -11.42 14.03 -13.51
N GLY A 209 -10.55 13.30 -12.83
CA GLY A 209 -9.28 12.83 -13.41
C GLY A 209 -9.50 11.85 -14.56
N LEU A 210 -10.45 10.92 -14.42
CA LEU A 210 -10.78 9.92 -15.43
C LEU A 210 -11.46 10.53 -16.68
N GLU A 211 -12.10 11.68 -16.55
CA GLU A 211 -12.71 12.43 -17.68
C GLU A 211 -11.64 13.13 -18.55
N ARG A 212 -10.43 13.34 -18.00
CA ARG A 212 -9.31 13.93 -18.75
C ARG A 212 -8.54 12.87 -19.54
N PRO A 213 -7.81 13.25 -20.59
CA PRO A 213 -6.91 12.33 -21.27
C PRO A 213 -5.89 11.73 -20.29
N HIS A 214 -5.78 10.40 -20.28
CA HIS A 214 -4.83 9.67 -19.45
C HIS A 214 -4.41 8.37 -20.12
N SER A 215 -3.21 7.91 -19.86
CA SER A 215 -2.66 6.66 -20.39
C SER A 215 -2.59 5.57 -19.34
N PHE A 216 -2.50 5.94 -18.06
CA PHE A 216 -2.38 5.02 -16.94
C PHE A 216 -3.53 5.23 -15.95
N ILE A 217 -4.08 4.10 -15.47
CA ILE A 217 -4.82 4.07 -14.20
C ILE A 217 -3.99 3.24 -13.22
N ILE A 218 -3.77 3.78 -12.03
CA ILE A 218 -3.10 3.08 -10.94
C ILE A 218 -4.09 3.00 -9.78
N GLY A 219 -4.44 1.79 -9.33
CA GLY A 219 -5.50 1.72 -8.33
C GLY A 219 -5.50 0.48 -7.45
N THR A 220 -6.32 0.57 -6.39
CA THR A 220 -6.61 -0.57 -5.51
C THR A 220 -7.87 -1.30 -5.97
N PRO A 221 -7.94 -2.65 -5.85
CA PRO A 221 -9.00 -3.46 -6.45
C PRO A 221 -10.41 -2.97 -6.12
N GLY A 222 -10.74 -2.79 -4.84
CA GLY A 222 -12.09 -2.37 -4.44
C GLY A 222 -12.51 -1.01 -5.01
N ARG A 223 -11.61 0.00 -5.08
CA ARG A 223 -11.96 1.31 -5.68
C ARG A 223 -12.11 1.24 -7.19
N LEU A 224 -11.29 0.43 -7.85
CA LEU A 224 -11.44 0.21 -9.29
C LEU A 224 -12.78 -0.43 -9.60
N ARG A 225 -13.19 -1.43 -8.82
CA ARG A 225 -14.51 -2.06 -8.91
C ARG A 225 -15.63 -1.05 -8.71
N ASP A 226 -15.61 -0.25 -7.64
CA ASP A 226 -16.59 0.81 -7.38
C ASP A 226 -16.76 1.75 -8.58
N LEU A 227 -15.66 2.13 -9.23
CA LEU A 227 -15.67 3.03 -10.39
C LEU A 227 -16.19 2.36 -11.68
N ILE A 228 -15.97 1.06 -11.85
CA ILE A 228 -16.53 0.27 -12.96
C ILE A 228 -18.03 0.09 -12.76
N ASP A 229 -18.47 -0.30 -11.55
CA ASP A 229 -19.89 -0.47 -11.21
C ASP A 229 -20.67 0.84 -11.43
N GLN A 230 -20.04 2.00 -11.16
CA GLN A 230 -20.56 3.33 -11.46
C GLN A 230 -20.38 3.75 -12.94
N LYS A 231 -19.88 2.87 -13.82
CA LYS A 231 -19.66 3.13 -15.26
C LYS A 231 -18.69 4.30 -15.54
N LYS A 232 -17.79 4.60 -14.60
CA LYS A 232 -16.79 5.67 -14.74
C LYS A 232 -15.50 5.20 -15.41
N ILE A 233 -15.20 3.90 -15.33
CA ILE A 233 -14.10 3.24 -16.03
C ILE A 233 -14.66 2.16 -16.95
N LYS A 234 -14.11 2.10 -18.18
CA LYS A 234 -14.37 1.05 -19.17
C LYS A 234 -13.06 0.35 -19.46
N LEU A 235 -12.85 -0.85 -18.87
CA LEU A 235 -11.60 -1.58 -18.96
C LEU A 235 -11.33 -2.20 -20.33
N GLU A 236 -12.32 -2.29 -21.21
CA GLU A 236 -12.14 -2.73 -22.61
C GLU A 236 -11.12 -1.86 -23.37
N LYS A 237 -10.82 -0.66 -22.87
CA LYS A 237 -9.86 0.29 -23.45
C LYS A 237 -8.42 0.10 -22.95
N TYR A 238 -8.17 -0.85 -22.04
CA TYR A 238 -6.88 -1.06 -21.41
C TYR A 238 -6.29 -2.42 -21.85
N ALA A 239 -5.37 -2.38 -22.79
CA ALA A 239 -4.77 -3.60 -23.35
C ALA A 239 -3.53 -4.09 -22.57
N THR A 240 -3.13 -3.37 -21.53
CA THR A 240 -2.03 -3.79 -20.65
C THR A 240 -2.47 -3.80 -19.19
N LEU A 241 -2.21 -4.91 -18.51
CA LEU A 241 -2.46 -5.11 -17.08
C LEU A 241 -1.13 -5.30 -16.36
N VAL A 242 -0.96 -4.59 -15.24
CA VAL A 242 0.11 -4.85 -14.28
C VAL A 242 -0.53 -5.21 -12.94
N LEU A 243 -0.17 -6.35 -12.38
CA LEU A 243 -0.49 -6.74 -11.01
C LEU A 243 0.81 -6.69 -10.21
N ASP A 244 0.94 -5.71 -9.30
CA ASP A 244 2.12 -5.60 -8.45
C ASP A 244 1.79 -5.94 -7.00
N GLU A 245 2.69 -6.67 -6.33
CA GLU A 245 2.49 -7.28 -5.02
C GLU A 245 1.24 -8.21 -5.01
N ALA A 246 1.14 -9.11 -5.99
CA ALA A 246 -0.04 -9.96 -6.18
C ALA A 246 -0.29 -10.92 -5.00
N ASP A 247 0.76 -11.46 -4.38
CA ASP A 247 0.69 -12.25 -3.15
C ASP A 247 -0.01 -11.49 -2.03
N ARG A 248 0.31 -10.22 -1.89
CA ARG A 248 -0.31 -9.36 -0.89
C ARG A 248 -1.77 -9.06 -1.19
N MET A 249 -2.15 -8.92 -2.46
CA MET A 249 -3.56 -8.78 -2.84
C MET A 249 -4.35 -10.04 -2.50
N LEU A 250 -3.73 -11.20 -2.59
CA LEU A 250 -4.29 -12.49 -2.17
C LEU A 250 -4.51 -12.51 -0.65
N ASP A 251 -3.50 -12.17 0.15
CA ASP A 251 -3.58 -12.11 1.61
C ASP A 251 -4.68 -11.16 2.12
N MET A 252 -4.93 -10.09 1.37
CA MET A 252 -5.98 -9.10 1.68
C MET A 252 -7.37 -9.49 1.18
N GLY A 253 -7.52 -10.64 0.53
CA GLY A 253 -8.79 -11.17 0.04
C GLY A 253 -9.31 -10.52 -1.24
N PHE A 254 -8.47 -9.80 -2.00
CA PHE A 254 -8.88 -9.09 -3.23
C PHE A 254 -9.01 -9.97 -4.47
N ILE A 255 -8.87 -11.29 -4.35
CA ILE A 255 -8.91 -12.22 -5.49
C ILE A 255 -10.19 -12.06 -6.33
N ALA A 256 -11.35 -11.97 -5.67
CA ALA A 256 -12.63 -11.83 -6.38
C ALA A 256 -12.68 -10.50 -7.17
N ASP A 257 -12.17 -9.41 -6.60
CA ASP A 257 -12.13 -8.12 -7.29
C ASP A 257 -11.15 -8.16 -8.47
N ILE A 258 -9.97 -8.78 -8.29
CA ILE A 258 -8.98 -8.91 -9.39
C ILE A 258 -9.57 -9.74 -10.53
N LYS A 259 -10.19 -10.90 -10.24
CA LYS A 259 -10.85 -11.73 -11.26
C LYS A 259 -11.93 -10.94 -12.00
N PHE A 260 -12.72 -10.15 -11.28
CA PHE A 260 -13.70 -9.25 -11.88
C PHE A 260 -13.03 -8.22 -12.81
N LEU A 261 -11.99 -7.50 -12.35
CA LEU A 261 -11.27 -6.51 -13.16
C LEU A 261 -10.73 -7.14 -14.46
N VAL A 262 -10.08 -8.29 -14.34
CA VAL A 262 -9.49 -9.03 -15.47
C VAL A 262 -10.56 -9.47 -16.47
N SER A 263 -11.75 -9.85 -16.01
CA SER A 263 -12.87 -10.25 -16.88
C SER A 263 -13.44 -9.11 -17.74
N GLN A 264 -13.26 -7.84 -17.28
CA GLN A 264 -13.68 -6.65 -17.99
C GLN A 264 -12.66 -6.12 -19.02
N MET A 265 -11.47 -6.71 -19.04
CA MET A 265 -10.39 -6.31 -19.96
C MET A 265 -10.43 -7.08 -21.28
N PRO A 266 -9.88 -6.52 -22.36
CA PRO A 266 -9.84 -7.20 -23.66
C PRO A 266 -8.99 -8.48 -23.62
N LYS A 267 -9.26 -9.35 -24.60
CA LYS A 267 -8.41 -10.50 -24.95
C LYS A 267 -8.11 -10.41 -26.46
N PRO A 268 -6.83 -10.54 -26.88
CA PRO A 268 -5.62 -10.67 -26.05
C PRO A 268 -5.26 -9.36 -25.33
N ARG A 269 -4.49 -9.47 -24.24
CA ARG A 269 -3.91 -8.33 -23.50
C ARG A 269 -2.47 -8.66 -23.11
N HIS A 270 -1.67 -7.65 -22.83
CA HIS A 270 -0.32 -7.78 -22.29
C HIS A 270 -0.39 -7.77 -20.76
N THR A 271 0.06 -8.82 -20.10
CA THR A 271 -0.07 -8.97 -18.64
C THR A 271 1.29 -9.09 -17.96
N LEU A 272 1.55 -8.23 -17.01
CA LEU A 272 2.74 -8.24 -16.15
C LEU A 272 2.32 -8.57 -14.72
N PHE A 273 2.93 -9.60 -14.15
CA PHE A 273 2.59 -10.11 -12.82
C PHE A 273 3.82 -10.09 -11.92
N PHE A 274 3.80 -9.26 -10.87
CA PHE A 274 4.89 -9.15 -9.91
C PHE A 274 4.45 -9.64 -8.53
N SER A 275 5.29 -10.49 -7.91
CA SER A 275 5.05 -11.07 -6.60
C SER A 275 6.37 -11.28 -5.87
N ALA A 276 6.35 -11.32 -4.54
CA ALA A 276 7.51 -11.74 -3.75
C ALA A 276 7.53 -13.26 -3.54
N THR A 277 6.37 -13.91 -3.60
CA THR A 277 6.22 -15.35 -3.35
C THR A 277 5.58 -16.09 -4.53
N MET A 278 5.72 -17.41 -4.56
CA MET A 278 5.16 -18.30 -5.57
C MET A 278 4.34 -19.43 -4.91
N SER A 279 3.28 -19.03 -4.18
CA SER A 279 2.36 -20.00 -3.57
C SER A 279 1.53 -20.76 -4.62
N PRO A 280 0.88 -21.88 -4.26
CA PRO A 280 -0.03 -22.61 -5.17
C PRO A 280 -1.14 -21.71 -5.73
N GLU A 281 -1.68 -20.82 -4.92
CA GLU A 281 -2.73 -19.88 -5.29
C GLU A 281 -2.21 -18.85 -6.30
N ILE A 282 -0.99 -18.34 -6.10
CA ILE A 282 -0.31 -17.45 -7.06
C ILE A 282 -0.09 -18.15 -8.41
N LYS A 283 0.35 -19.41 -8.38
CA LYS A 283 0.48 -20.22 -9.62
C LYS A 283 -0.84 -20.37 -10.36
N ALA A 284 -1.94 -20.58 -9.62
CA ALA A 284 -3.27 -20.66 -10.23
C ALA A 284 -3.67 -19.35 -10.90
N LEU A 285 -3.43 -18.19 -10.24
CA LEU A 285 -3.71 -16.87 -10.84
C LEU A 285 -2.87 -16.60 -12.09
N ILE A 286 -1.60 -16.98 -12.09
CA ILE A 286 -0.72 -16.84 -13.24
C ILE A 286 -1.31 -17.61 -14.41
N LYS A 287 -1.72 -18.87 -14.20
CA LYS A 287 -2.35 -19.72 -15.24
C LYS A 287 -3.66 -19.12 -15.76
N ASP A 288 -4.47 -18.49 -14.89
CA ASP A 288 -5.76 -17.89 -15.25
C ASP A 288 -5.60 -16.60 -16.07
N PHE A 289 -4.53 -15.83 -15.83
CA PHE A 289 -4.45 -14.44 -16.31
C PHE A 289 -3.42 -14.19 -17.40
N LEU A 290 -2.37 -15.02 -17.50
CA LEU A 290 -1.25 -14.84 -18.42
C LEU A 290 -1.26 -15.92 -19.51
N ASN A 291 -0.68 -15.56 -20.65
CA ASN A 291 -0.48 -16.48 -21.78
C ASN A 291 1.02 -16.68 -22.00
N GLU A 292 1.51 -17.91 -21.82
CA GLU A 292 2.91 -18.30 -22.01
C GLU A 292 3.92 -17.28 -21.44
N PRO A 293 3.83 -16.92 -20.15
CA PRO A 293 4.62 -15.84 -19.60
C PRO A 293 6.10 -16.20 -19.48
N VAL A 294 6.96 -15.22 -19.69
CA VAL A 294 8.37 -15.31 -19.32
C VAL A 294 8.50 -15.25 -17.80
N MET A 295 9.15 -16.28 -17.23
CA MET A 295 9.36 -16.38 -15.78
C MET A 295 10.72 -15.81 -15.38
N ILE A 296 10.73 -14.74 -14.61
CA ILE A 296 11.95 -14.12 -14.08
C ILE A 296 11.92 -14.21 -12.56
N SER A 297 12.89 -14.91 -11.98
CA SER A 297 13.06 -14.98 -10.54
C SER A 297 14.40 -14.35 -10.16
N VAL A 298 14.32 -13.27 -9.41
CA VAL A 298 15.48 -12.61 -8.81
C VAL A 298 15.34 -12.78 -7.31
N LYS A 299 15.76 -13.91 -6.80
CA LYS A 299 15.92 -14.10 -5.36
C LYS A 299 17.26 -13.48 -4.97
N THR A 300 17.23 -12.27 -4.44
CA THR A 300 18.28 -11.84 -3.53
C THR A 300 18.18 -12.75 -2.31
N SER A 301 19.35 -13.17 -1.77
CA SER A 301 19.44 -13.90 -0.49
C SER A 301 18.39 -13.38 0.49
N GLU A 302 17.74 -14.26 1.22
CA GLU A 302 16.62 -13.91 2.11
C GLU A 302 16.92 -12.62 2.85
N THR A 303 16.02 -11.63 2.75
CA THR A 303 16.15 -10.32 3.42
C THR A 303 16.40 -10.52 4.93
N SER A 304 15.99 -11.68 5.45
CA SER A 304 16.26 -12.12 6.81
C SER A 304 17.75 -12.28 7.12
N SER A 305 18.60 -12.63 6.16
CA SER A 305 20.05 -12.84 6.38
C SER A 305 20.83 -11.52 6.56
N GLN A 306 20.30 -10.40 6.11
CA GLN A 306 20.92 -9.07 6.22
C GLN A 306 20.44 -8.28 7.45
N VAL A 307 19.45 -8.81 8.17
CA VAL A 307 18.85 -8.17 9.34
C VAL A 307 19.29 -8.92 10.59
N ASP A 308 19.89 -8.20 11.53
CA ASP A 308 20.20 -8.72 12.86
C ASP A 308 18.91 -8.85 13.67
N GLN A 309 18.55 -10.06 14.05
CA GLN A 309 17.26 -10.39 14.65
C GLN A 309 17.44 -10.87 16.06
N ASP A 310 16.68 -10.29 17.00
CA ASP A 310 16.75 -10.66 18.41
C ASP A 310 15.37 -10.53 19.09
N VAL A 311 15.22 -11.11 20.24
CA VAL A 311 14.02 -11.08 21.06
C VAL A 311 14.20 -10.20 22.30
N VAL A 312 13.18 -9.44 22.64
CA VAL A 312 13.12 -8.64 23.87
C VAL A 312 12.18 -9.32 24.84
N ARG A 313 12.72 -9.86 25.92
CA ARG A 313 11.93 -10.45 27.01
C ARG A 313 11.56 -9.36 28.01
N VAL A 314 10.27 -9.23 28.29
CA VAL A 314 9.79 -8.30 29.31
C VAL A 314 9.99 -8.93 30.69
N PRO A 315 10.83 -8.36 31.57
CA PRO A 315 11.03 -8.90 32.92
C PRO A 315 9.70 -8.95 33.70
N ALA A 316 9.55 -9.96 34.56
CA ALA A 316 8.39 -10.06 35.41
C ALA A 316 8.20 -8.78 36.26
N GLY A 317 7.00 -8.22 36.26
CA GLY A 317 6.68 -6.98 36.99
C GLY A 317 7.01 -5.67 36.26
N LYS A 318 7.73 -5.69 35.13
CA LYS A 318 7.92 -4.49 34.30
C LYS A 318 6.80 -4.33 33.25
N ASN A 319 6.46 -3.07 32.97
CA ASN A 319 5.55 -2.75 31.88
C ASN A 319 6.30 -2.85 30.55
N LYS A 320 5.71 -3.47 29.56
CA LYS A 320 6.25 -3.62 28.20
C LYS A 320 6.61 -2.27 27.56
N LEU A 321 5.84 -1.22 27.86
CA LEU A 321 6.10 0.13 27.36
C LEU A 321 7.34 0.77 28.00
N ASP A 322 7.67 0.44 29.25
CA ASP A 322 8.85 0.97 29.92
C ASP A 322 10.12 0.34 29.34
N VAL A 323 10.07 -0.98 29.06
CA VAL A 323 11.16 -1.66 28.34
C VAL A 323 11.37 -1.09 26.94
N LEU A 324 10.28 -0.76 26.24
CA LEU A 324 10.34 -0.09 24.94
C LEU A 324 10.97 1.30 25.06
N HIS A 325 10.58 2.08 26.08
CA HIS A 325 11.16 3.41 26.35
C HIS A 325 12.68 3.30 26.54
N ASP A 326 13.13 2.39 27.41
CA ASP A 326 14.56 2.19 27.72
C ASP A 326 15.40 1.82 26.49
N LEU A 327 14.79 1.13 25.51
CA LEU A 327 15.43 0.86 24.23
C LEU A 327 15.48 2.12 23.34
N LEU A 328 14.37 2.85 23.22
CA LEU A 328 14.24 3.97 22.30
C LEU A 328 15.07 5.21 22.67
N VAL A 329 15.52 5.33 23.91
CA VAL A 329 16.44 6.40 24.33
C VAL A 329 17.89 6.16 23.93
N GLN A 330 18.24 4.95 23.50
CA GLN A 330 19.59 4.61 23.06
C GLN A 330 19.87 5.26 21.69
N PRO A 331 21.08 5.79 21.45
CA PRO A 331 21.39 6.57 20.24
C PRO A 331 21.22 5.82 18.91
N GLU A 332 21.37 4.50 18.92
CA GLU A 332 21.22 3.68 17.73
C GLU A 332 19.79 3.59 17.21
N PHE A 333 18.79 3.90 18.03
CA PHE A 333 17.38 3.90 17.62
C PHE A 333 16.98 5.22 16.97
N ASP A 334 17.65 5.60 15.88
CA ASP A 334 17.46 6.86 15.19
C ASP A 334 16.14 6.92 14.41
N LYS A 335 15.83 5.90 13.61
CA LYS A 335 14.64 5.82 12.76
C LYS A 335 13.96 4.47 12.92
N VAL A 336 12.89 4.43 13.70
CA VAL A 336 12.30 3.18 14.20
C VAL A 336 10.88 2.96 13.66
N LEU A 337 10.64 1.77 13.08
CA LEU A 337 9.32 1.32 12.69
C LEU A 337 8.80 0.30 13.69
N ILE A 338 7.69 0.60 14.38
CA ILE A 338 7.10 -0.26 15.40
C ILE A 338 5.80 -0.87 14.89
N PHE A 339 5.71 -2.20 14.95
CA PHE A 339 4.53 -2.94 14.54
C PHE A 339 3.63 -3.33 15.71
N GLY A 340 2.33 -3.01 15.58
CA GLY A 340 1.27 -3.46 16.46
C GLY A 340 0.15 -4.15 15.68
N ARG A 341 -0.61 -5.01 16.37
CA ARG A 341 -1.65 -5.84 15.77
C ARG A 341 -2.91 -5.05 15.41
N THR A 342 -3.31 -4.11 16.27
CA THR A 342 -4.59 -3.41 16.13
C THR A 342 -4.42 -1.92 15.87
N LYS A 343 -5.36 -1.35 15.10
CA LYS A 343 -5.39 0.09 14.79
C LYS A 343 -5.49 0.97 16.04
N HIS A 344 -6.23 0.53 17.05
CA HIS A 344 -6.36 1.27 18.31
C HIS A 344 -5.11 1.14 19.18
N GLY A 345 -4.48 -0.05 19.23
CA GLY A 345 -3.22 -0.28 19.94
C GLY A 345 -2.10 0.57 19.39
N VAL A 346 -1.96 0.63 18.06
CA VAL A 346 -0.95 1.45 17.37
C VAL A 346 -1.14 2.95 17.62
N GLU A 347 -2.39 3.45 17.56
CA GLU A 347 -2.69 4.85 17.86
C GLU A 347 -2.41 5.20 19.34
N LYS A 348 -2.80 4.31 20.26
CA LYS A 348 -2.51 4.47 21.68
C LYS A 348 -1.02 4.49 21.95
N LEU A 349 -0.28 3.52 21.38
CA LEU A 349 1.17 3.42 21.53
C LEU A 349 1.89 4.70 21.06
N ALA A 350 1.54 5.22 19.89
CA ALA A 350 2.14 6.46 19.38
C ALA A 350 1.88 7.65 20.31
N LYS A 351 0.65 7.79 20.84
CA LYS A 351 0.32 8.85 21.81
C LYS A 351 1.11 8.71 23.11
N GLU A 352 1.22 7.50 23.65
CA GLU A 352 1.99 7.26 24.87
C GLU A 352 3.48 7.55 24.68
N LEU A 353 4.04 7.22 23.51
CA LEU A 353 5.42 7.58 23.16
C LEU A 353 5.59 9.10 23.04
N CYS A 354 4.63 9.83 22.47
CA CYS A 354 4.66 11.29 22.44
C CYS A 354 4.63 11.90 23.85
N VAL A 355 3.81 11.37 24.76
CA VAL A 355 3.77 11.82 26.17
C VAL A 355 5.11 11.58 26.87
N ARG A 356 5.85 10.55 26.48
CA ARG A 356 7.20 10.24 26.98
C ARG A 356 8.32 11.05 26.29
N GLY A 357 7.98 12.00 25.41
CA GLY A 357 8.94 12.91 24.78
C GLY A 357 9.47 12.47 23.41
N PHE A 358 9.05 11.33 22.87
CA PHE A 358 9.46 10.90 21.53
C PHE A 358 8.67 11.60 20.42
N LYS A 359 9.29 11.82 19.29
CA LYS A 359 8.62 12.26 18.05
C LYS A 359 8.02 11.04 17.34
N ALA A 360 6.80 10.65 17.74
CA ALA A 360 6.14 9.46 17.23
C ALA A 360 4.90 9.81 16.40
N GLU A 361 4.73 9.10 15.28
CA GLU A 361 3.54 9.15 14.41
C GLU A 361 2.92 7.76 14.31
N SER A 362 1.65 7.68 13.90
CA SER A 362 0.99 6.40 13.66
C SER A 362 0.40 6.31 12.27
N ILE A 363 0.36 5.09 11.70
CA ILE A 363 -0.28 4.80 10.41
C ILE A 363 -1.14 3.54 10.52
N HIS A 364 -2.44 3.66 10.26
CA HIS A 364 -3.42 2.56 10.33
C HIS A 364 -4.69 2.87 9.55
N GLY A 365 -5.57 1.86 9.39
CA GLY A 365 -6.76 1.94 8.56
C GLY A 365 -7.79 3.01 8.91
N ASN A 366 -7.86 3.45 10.19
CA ASN A 366 -8.80 4.49 10.62
C ASN A 366 -8.34 5.91 10.33
N LYS A 367 -7.07 6.13 9.94
CA LYS A 367 -6.59 7.46 9.54
C LYS A 367 -7.04 7.80 8.13
N THR A 368 -7.40 9.05 7.91
CA THR A 368 -7.69 9.58 6.57
C THR A 368 -6.43 9.50 5.70
N GLN A 369 -6.59 9.52 4.39
CA GLN A 369 -5.45 9.45 3.47
C GLN A 369 -4.46 10.61 3.70
N GLY A 370 -4.96 11.84 3.93
CA GLY A 370 -4.09 12.99 4.24
C GLY A 370 -3.30 12.81 5.53
N GLN A 371 -3.92 12.26 6.60
CA GLN A 371 -3.22 11.97 7.85
C GLN A 371 -2.12 10.89 7.67
N ARG A 372 -2.40 9.86 6.87
CA ARG A 372 -1.41 8.80 6.57
C ARG A 372 -0.23 9.36 5.77
N GLN A 373 -0.49 10.18 4.76
CA GLN A 373 0.54 10.85 3.97
C GLN A 373 1.40 11.78 4.83
N LYS A 374 0.77 12.58 5.72
CA LYS A 374 1.48 13.46 6.65
C LYS A 374 2.40 12.68 7.57
N ALA A 375 1.90 11.62 8.22
CA ALA A 375 2.69 10.77 9.12
C ALA A 375 3.89 10.15 8.37
N LEU A 376 3.65 9.64 7.17
CA LEU A 376 4.70 9.06 6.34
C LEU A 376 5.74 10.10 5.88
N ALA A 377 5.30 11.29 5.49
CA ALA A 377 6.20 12.38 5.09
C ALA A 377 7.08 12.84 6.26
N LEU A 378 6.52 13.02 7.46
CA LEU A 378 7.27 13.37 8.66
C LEU A 378 8.30 12.30 9.01
N PHE A 379 7.94 11.02 8.89
CA PHE A 379 8.86 9.91 9.16
C PHE A 379 9.95 9.79 8.07
N LYS A 380 9.60 9.95 6.79
CA LYS A 380 10.60 9.96 5.69
C LYS A 380 11.62 11.08 5.84
N ALA A 381 11.17 12.28 6.21
CA ALA A 381 12.02 13.45 6.44
C ALA A 381 12.77 13.44 7.78
N SER A 382 12.66 12.37 8.58
CA SER A 382 13.26 12.24 9.92
C SER A 382 12.78 13.32 10.91
N HIS A 383 11.64 13.97 10.64
CA HIS A 383 10.97 14.86 11.60
C HIS A 383 10.22 14.05 12.68
N ALA A 384 9.79 12.84 12.37
CA ALA A 384 9.35 11.83 13.33
C ALA A 384 10.41 10.73 13.41
N GLN A 385 10.85 10.40 14.63
CA GLN A 385 11.80 9.32 14.93
C GLN A 385 11.12 7.96 14.82
N ILE A 386 9.86 7.88 15.22
CA ILE A 386 9.13 6.62 15.38
C ILE A 386 7.87 6.64 14.51
N LEU A 387 7.64 5.55 13.77
CA LEU A 387 6.38 5.29 13.09
C LEU A 387 5.75 4.01 13.65
N CYS A 388 4.61 4.14 14.35
CA CYS A 388 3.83 2.99 14.80
C CYS A 388 2.85 2.57 13.71
N ALA A 389 2.86 1.31 13.29
CA ALA A 389 2.10 0.84 12.13
C ALA A 389 1.40 -0.49 12.38
N THR A 390 0.23 -0.69 11.74
CA THR A 390 -0.35 -2.03 11.56
C THR A 390 0.21 -2.68 10.29
N ASP A 391 0.22 -4.02 10.22
CA ASP A 391 0.73 -4.75 9.06
C ASP A 391 0.12 -4.25 7.76
N VAL A 392 -1.20 -4.15 7.68
CA VAL A 392 -1.92 -3.68 6.49
C VAL A 392 -1.49 -2.28 6.08
N ALA A 393 -1.22 -1.38 7.03
CA ALA A 393 -0.87 0.00 6.73
C ALA A 393 0.61 0.21 6.42
N ALA A 394 1.49 -0.63 6.97
CA ALA A 394 2.94 -0.57 6.72
C ALA A 394 3.36 -1.34 5.47
N ARG A 395 2.51 -2.24 4.99
CA ARG A 395 2.77 -3.01 3.76
C ARG A 395 2.85 -2.05 2.57
N GLY A 396 3.81 -2.28 1.67
CA GLY A 396 4.03 -1.44 0.48
C GLY A 396 4.69 -0.09 0.75
N LEU A 397 4.98 0.27 2.01
CA LEU A 397 5.73 1.50 2.30
C LEU A 397 7.19 1.33 1.86
N ASP A 398 7.62 2.18 0.95
CA ASP A 398 9.03 2.35 0.68
C ASP A 398 9.57 3.44 1.62
N ILE A 399 10.33 3.01 2.60
CA ILE A 399 10.96 3.87 3.59
C ILE A 399 12.43 3.49 3.63
N SER A 400 13.26 4.44 3.24
CA SER A 400 14.71 4.29 3.32
C SER A 400 15.22 4.66 4.72
N GLY A 401 16.33 4.05 5.11
CA GLY A 401 17.07 4.43 6.31
C GLY A 401 16.39 4.04 7.64
N VAL A 402 15.49 3.06 7.65
CA VAL A 402 14.96 2.50 8.89
C VAL A 402 16.09 1.74 9.60
N SER A 403 16.50 2.22 10.77
CA SER A 403 17.56 1.61 11.58
C SER A 403 17.04 0.34 12.26
N HIS A 404 15.85 0.42 12.86
CA HIS A 404 15.28 -0.67 13.64
C HIS A 404 13.81 -0.93 13.26
N VAL A 405 13.47 -2.21 13.19
CA VAL A 405 12.09 -2.70 13.19
C VAL A 405 11.79 -3.33 14.55
N ILE A 406 10.72 -2.89 15.20
CA ILE A 406 10.29 -3.45 16.48
C ILE A 406 8.92 -4.10 16.30
N ASN A 407 8.85 -5.41 16.49
CA ASN A 407 7.59 -6.13 16.63
C ASN A 407 7.11 -6.00 18.09
N PHE A 408 6.41 -4.90 18.40
CA PHE A 408 5.83 -4.69 19.73
C PHE A 408 4.78 -5.74 20.06
N GLU A 409 4.08 -6.23 19.07
CA GLU A 409 3.23 -7.41 19.14
C GLU A 409 3.67 -8.44 18.11
N VAL A 410 3.76 -9.70 18.52
CA VAL A 410 4.18 -10.83 17.68
C VAL A 410 3.28 -10.90 16.44
N PRO A 411 3.83 -11.06 15.23
CA PRO A 411 3.06 -11.19 14.00
C PRO A 411 2.21 -12.48 13.99
N SER A 412 1.17 -12.50 13.17
CA SER A 412 0.24 -13.63 13.10
C SER A 412 0.83 -14.82 12.34
N THR A 413 1.69 -14.56 11.36
CA THR A 413 2.37 -15.56 10.52
C THR A 413 3.86 -15.25 10.43
N TYR A 414 4.66 -16.26 10.05
CA TYR A 414 6.08 -16.05 9.80
C TYR A 414 6.33 -15.18 8.55
N ASP A 415 5.45 -15.26 7.57
CA ASP A 415 5.53 -14.41 6.37
C ASP A 415 5.31 -12.93 6.72
N ASP A 416 4.35 -12.63 7.63
CA ASP A 416 4.20 -11.28 8.17
C ASP A 416 5.48 -10.81 8.87
N TYR A 417 6.14 -11.70 9.63
CA TYR A 417 7.41 -11.40 10.27
C TYR A 417 8.47 -10.98 9.25
N VAL A 418 8.68 -11.78 8.22
CA VAL A 418 9.65 -11.51 7.14
C VAL A 418 9.33 -10.19 6.44
N HIS A 419 8.06 -9.93 6.16
CA HIS A 419 7.62 -8.67 5.55
C HIS A 419 7.83 -7.45 6.45
N ARG A 420 7.72 -7.60 7.79
CA ARG A 420 7.99 -6.53 8.75
C ARG A 420 9.48 -6.22 8.80
N ILE A 421 10.31 -7.23 9.03
CA ILE A 421 11.76 -7.03 9.18
C ILE A 421 12.42 -6.55 7.89
N GLY A 422 11.88 -6.93 6.73
CA GLY A 422 12.31 -6.43 5.43
C GLY A 422 12.08 -4.93 5.20
N ARG A 423 11.65 -4.17 6.23
CA ARG A 423 11.61 -2.68 6.19
C ARG A 423 12.95 -2.07 6.59
N THR A 424 13.84 -2.81 7.23
CA THR A 424 15.24 -2.43 7.52
C THR A 424 16.22 -3.31 6.72
N GLY A 425 17.50 -3.08 6.81
CA GLY A 425 18.53 -3.89 6.13
C GLY A 425 18.51 -3.73 4.60
N ARG A 426 18.15 -2.55 4.08
CA ARG A 426 18.04 -2.28 2.62
C ARG A 426 19.28 -1.55 2.09
N ALA A 427 19.53 -1.71 0.78
CA ALA A 427 20.62 -1.04 0.06
C ALA A 427 22.00 -1.28 0.69
N GLY A 428 22.30 -2.52 1.14
CA GLY A 428 23.59 -2.89 1.72
C GLY A 428 23.83 -2.37 3.14
N LYS A 429 22.84 -1.71 3.78
CA LYS A 429 22.94 -1.26 5.18
C LYS A 429 22.50 -2.36 6.12
N LYS A 430 23.18 -2.49 7.26
CA LYS A 430 22.76 -3.38 8.35
C LYS A 430 21.43 -2.88 8.92
N GLY A 431 20.50 -3.80 9.13
CA GLY A 431 19.24 -3.54 9.82
C GLY A 431 19.15 -4.33 11.11
N LYS A 432 18.35 -3.89 12.06
CA LYS A 432 18.08 -4.60 13.31
C LYS A 432 16.60 -4.81 13.52
N ALA A 433 16.19 -6.00 13.88
CA ALA A 433 14.81 -6.35 14.18
C ALA A 433 14.69 -6.91 15.59
N LEU A 434 13.80 -6.34 16.40
CA LEU A 434 13.55 -6.76 17.77
C LEU A 434 12.11 -7.23 17.92
N THR A 435 11.91 -8.40 18.53
CA THR A 435 10.56 -8.95 18.75
C THR A 435 10.30 -9.10 20.25
N PHE A 436 9.31 -8.40 20.75
CA PHE A 436 8.84 -8.52 22.15
C PHE A 436 8.05 -9.80 22.35
N ILE A 437 8.49 -10.61 23.31
CA ILE A 437 7.88 -11.89 23.70
C ILE A 437 7.52 -11.93 25.19
#